data_643764796ce27e666895421573555109
#
_entry.id   643764796ce27e666895421573555109
#
_cell.length_a   1.000
_cell.length_b   1.000
_cell.length_c   1.000
_cell.angle_alpha   90.00
_cell.angle_beta   90.00
_cell.angle_gamma   90.00
#
_symmetry.space_group_name_H-M   'P 1'
#
loop_
_entity.id
_entity.type
_entity.pdbx_description
1 polymer ?
#
loop_
_entity_poly.entity_id
_entity_poly.type
_entity_poly.pdbx_seq_one_letter_code
_entity_poly.pdbx_strand_id
1 'polypeptide(L)'
;MERETYHTDVLVIGSGGAGCRAAIEAKKHDLDVIIVSKGLSYKSGCTTLAEGGYNAAFAYVDAEDSVQAHLEDTLKGGGYLNDPELARILVEEAPDRLTELESYGALFDRQESGELNQRPFGGQTYRRTCFQGDRTGHEMMTALKEEVIRQDIQTVDEVMITSLIQDEDGRVGGACGVSLQSTEFVVFHAKSTIIATGGAGWIYPVTSNALQKTGDGYALAWNAGADLLDMEQVQFHPTGMLYPDSRRGVLVTEAVRGEGGRLINSQGKRFMTNYDSRGELATRDVVARAIYNEIMEGRGTENGGVYLDVTHLPAEVIEEKLETMLLQFQDVGVDIREKPMEVAPTAHHFMGGARINLKCETNIPNLYAAGEAAGGVHGANRLGGNALAETQVFGRRAGEAAAKNAPKSNFKSNPASLEMEEERIGKLFREGDYYPFQLKEELQEVMWNNVAIIRWEEGLKSALNDIHVIKDKMARMKLPEVRGYNQHLLDALELENMVLIAELVTRSAIIREESRGAHYRADFPETRDECKKSIVLNENEDVKFIKR
;
A
#
# COMPACT_ATOMS: atom_id res chain seq x y z
N MET A 1 -1.69 27.95 -19.89
CA MET A 1 -2.76 27.81 -18.87
C MET A 1 -2.40 28.71 -17.70
N GLU A 2 -3.37 29.29 -16.99
CA GLU A 2 -3.09 29.89 -15.68
C GLU A 2 -2.57 28.80 -14.77
N ARG A 3 -1.46 29.08 -14.06
CA ARG A 3 -0.83 28.12 -13.13
C ARG A 3 -1.25 28.50 -11.72
N GLU A 4 -1.88 27.60 -11.01
CA GLU A 4 -2.08 27.76 -9.58
C GLU A 4 -0.78 27.43 -8.84
N THR A 5 -0.28 28.34 -8.02
CA THR A 5 1.04 28.19 -7.38
C THR A 5 0.96 28.37 -5.89
N TYR A 6 1.54 27.41 -5.17
CA TYR A 6 1.63 27.37 -3.70
C TYR A 6 3.11 27.45 -3.27
N HIS A 7 3.34 28.05 -2.10
CA HIS A 7 4.65 28.10 -1.45
C HIS A 7 4.53 27.57 -0.03
N THR A 8 5.47 26.71 0.38
CA THR A 8 5.49 26.11 1.71
C THR A 8 6.92 25.75 2.13
N ASP A 9 7.13 25.51 3.42
CA ASP A 9 8.40 24.94 3.90
C ASP A 9 8.45 23.42 3.69
N VAL A 10 7.35 22.74 4.01
CA VAL A 10 7.24 21.28 3.87
C VAL A 10 6.00 20.91 3.08
N LEU A 11 6.19 20.22 1.97
CA LEU A 11 5.12 19.63 1.17
C LEU A 11 4.97 18.15 1.53
N VAL A 12 3.75 17.71 1.83
CA VAL A 12 3.41 16.31 2.06
C VAL A 12 2.49 15.82 0.95
N ILE A 13 2.94 14.84 0.17
CA ILE A 13 2.17 14.25 -0.93
C ILE A 13 1.47 12.99 -0.40
N GLY A 14 0.16 13.08 -0.17
CA GLY A 14 -0.70 12.04 0.39
C GLY A 14 -1.23 12.39 1.78
N SER A 15 -2.54 12.21 1.98
CA SER A 15 -3.29 12.55 3.20
C SER A 15 -3.73 11.32 4.01
N GLY A 16 -3.05 10.18 3.83
CA GLY A 16 -3.25 8.99 4.66
C GLY A 16 -2.60 9.11 6.03
N GLY A 17 -2.60 8.03 6.82
CA GLY A 17 -2.05 8.03 8.18
C GLY A 17 -0.61 8.55 8.28
N ALA A 18 0.27 8.15 7.36
CA ALA A 18 1.67 8.59 7.34
C ALA A 18 1.78 10.07 6.98
N GLY A 19 1.03 10.55 5.97
CA GLY A 19 1.08 11.94 5.53
C GLY A 19 0.54 12.90 6.58
N CYS A 20 -0.64 12.62 7.16
CA CYS A 20 -1.19 13.42 8.25
C CYS A 20 -0.23 13.48 9.45
N ARG A 21 0.34 12.33 9.83
CA ARG A 21 1.30 12.27 10.94
C ARG A 21 2.57 13.09 10.66
N ALA A 22 3.08 13.03 9.41
CA ALA A 22 4.25 13.80 9.00
C ALA A 22 3.98 15.31 9.03
N ALA A 23 2.83 15.73 8.52
CA ALA A 23 2.43 17.14 8.51
C ALA A 23 2.26 17.70 9.94
N ILE A 24 1.58 16.94 10.83
CA ILE A 24 1.42 17.29 12.25
C ILE A 24 2.79 17.49 12.91
N GLU A 25 3.74 16.59 12.67
CA GLU A 25 5.07 16.71 13.27
C GLU A 25 5.86 17.88 12.71
N ALA A 26 5.82 18.09 11.39
CA ALA A 26 6.51 19.21 10.76
C ALA A 26 5.97 20.56 11.25
N LYS A 27 4.66 20.67 11.46
CA LYS A 27 4.00 21.90 11.95
C LYS A 27 4.46 22.30 13.35
N LYS A 28 4.87 21.37 14.20
CA LYS A 28 5.42 21.64 15.54
C LYS A 28 6.72 22.49 15.52
N HIS A 29 7.33 22.66 14.35
CA HIS A 29 8.55 23.46 14.16
C HIS A 29 8.28 24.88 13.65
N ASP A 30 7.05 25.39 13.78
CA ASP A 30 6.62 26.72 13.33
C ASP A 30 6.86 26.97 11.83
N LEU A 31 6.69 25.93 11.01
CA LEU A 31 6.85 25.97 9.55
C LEU A 31 5.50 26.02 8.84
N ASP A 32 5.52 26.52 7.61
CA ASP A 32 4.39 26.37 6.69
C ASP A 32 4.39 24.95 6.12
N VAL A 33 3.24 24.27 6.24
CA VAL A 33 3.06 22.87 5.81
C VAL A 33 1.82 22.77 4.96
N ILE A 34 1.95 22.13 3.80
CA ILE A 34 0.83 21.81 2.91
C ILE A 34 0.75 20.29 2.72
N ILE A 35 -0.45 19.74 2.84
CA ILE A 35 -0.79 18.38 2.41
C ILE A 35 -1.48 18.48 1.06
N VAL A 36 -0.99 17.75 0.05
CA VAL A 36 -1.67 17.60 -1.24
C VAL A 36 -2.15 16.16 -1.41
N SER A 37 -3.37 15.99 -1.92
CA SER A 37 -3.99 14.68 -2.07
C SER A 37 -4.64 14.51 -3.45
N LYS A 38 -4.44 13.35 -4.08
CA LYS A 38 -5.11 12.97 -5.32
C LYS A 38 -6.63 12.78 -5.15
N GLY A 39 -7.07 12.34 -3.98
CA GLY A 39 -8.47 12.24 -3.61
C GLY A 39 -8.85 13.23 -2.52
N LEU A 40 -9.99 13.02 -1.89
CA LEU A 40 -10.43 13.82 -0.74
C LEU A 40 -9.57 13.49 0.48
N SER A 41 -8.96 14.50 1.07
CA SER A 41 -8.14 14.35 2.27
C SER A 41 -8.92 13.68 3.40
N TYR A 42 -8.24 12.82 4.14
CA TYR A 42 -8.75 12.06 5.30
C TYR A 42 -9.83 11.00 4.98
N LYS A 43 -10.40 11.01 3.77
CA LYS A 43 -11.46 10.07 3.34
C LYS A 43 -10.95 9.04 2.34
N SER A 44 -9.94 9.42 1.54
CA SER A 44 -9.30 8.55 0.56
C SER A 44 -8.12 7.80 1.17
N GLY A 45 -7.75 6.68 0.55
CA GLY A 45 -6.58 5.88 0.93
C GLY A 45 -6.88 4.74 1.89
N CYS A 46 -5.90 3.82 2.01
CA CYS A 46 -6.08 2.55 2.71
C CYS A 46 -6.14 2.66 4.23
N THR A 47 -5.59 3.71 4.83
CA THR A 47 -5.63 3.85 6.30
C THR A 47 -7.07 3.91 6.80
N THR A 48 -7.95 4.65 6.12
CA THR A 48 -9.38 4.76 6.49
C THR A 48 -10.12 3.42 6.40
N LEU A 49 -9.69 2.54 5.48
CA LEU A 49 -10.29 1.22 5.22
C LEU A 49 -9.70 0.12 6.12
N ALA A 50 -8.68 0.42 6.93
CA ALA A 50 -7.99 -0.59 7.71
C ALA A 50 -8.80 -1.04 8.91
N GLU A 51 -9.19 -2.31 8.92
CA GLU A 51 -10.02 -2.94 9.97
C GLU A 51 -9.17 -3.48 11.12
N GLY A 52 -7.99 -4.02 10.79
CA GLY A 52 -7.23 -4.93 11.62
C GLY A 52 -6.80 -4.39 12.99
N GLY A 53 -6.03 -3.33 13.05
CA GLY A 53 -5.52 -2.78 14.30
C GLY A 53 -4.06 -2.36 14.22
N TYR A 54 -3.57 -1.86 15.32
CA TYR A 54 -2.28 -1.21 15.53
C TYR A 54 -1.43 -2.01 16.52
N ASN A 55 -0.25 -2.49 16.11
CA ASN A 55 0.63 -3.25 16.99
C ASN A 55 1.43 -2.34 17.92
N ALA A 56 1.31 -2.60 19.22
CA ALA A 56 2.12 -1.96 20.26
C ALA A 56 2.30 -2.90 21.45
N ALA A 57 3.53 -3.16 21.86
CA ALA A 57 3.86 -4.10 22.93
C ALA A 57 3.69 -3.43 24.30
N PHE A 58 2.43 -3.27 24.75
CA PHE A 58 2.10 -2.75 26.07
C PHE A 58 2.11 -3.80 27.17
N ALA A 59 2.02 -5.09 26.82
CA ALA A 59 1.90 -6.21 27.76
C ALA A 59 0.68 -6.13 28.71
N TYR A 60 -0.40 -5.49 28.28
CA TYR A 60 -1.61 -5.33 29.11
C TYR A 60 -2.48 -6.60 29.13
N VAL A 61 -2.42 -7.42 28.09
CA VAL A 61 -3.19 -8.67 28.00
C VAL A 61 -2.29 -9.88 28.22
N ASP A 62 -1.15 -9.94 27.54
CA ASP A 62 -0.12 -10.99 27.74
C ASP A 62 1.09 -10.34 28.41
N ALA A 63 1.29 -10.61 29.70
CA ALA A 63 2.33 -9.98 30.53
C ALA A 63 3.77 -10.30 30.06
N GLU A 64 3.94 -11.37 29.30
CA GLU A 64 5.22 -11.80 28.71
C GLU A 64 5.55 -11.06 27.41
N ASP A 65 4.59 -10.30 26.82
CA ASP A 65 4.85 -9.53 25.61
C ASP A 65 5.88 -8.43 25.89
N SER A 66 6.66 -8.11 24.87
CA SER A 66 7.72 -7.11 24.97
C SER A 66 8.08 -6.54 23.59
N VAL A 67 8.73 -5.38 23.60
CA VAL A 67 9.32 -4.80 22.38
C VAL A 67 10.26 -5.78 21.69
N GLN A 68 11.03 -6.57 22.45
CA GLN A 68 11.93 -7.59 21.91
C GLN A 68 11.15 -8.72 21.23
N ALA A 69 10.07 -9.23 21.84
CA ALA A 69 9.22 -10.24 21.23
C ALA A 69 8.54 -9.71 19.95
N HIS A 70 8.09 -8.44 19.96
CA HIS A 70 7.54 -7.79 18.78
C HIS A 70 8.59 -7.67 17.65
N LEU A 71 9.85 -7.33 17.98
CA LEU A 71 10.93 -7.26 17.00
C LEU A 71 11.20 -8.65 16.38
N GLU A 72 11.30 -9.69 17.20
CA GLU A 72 11.54 -11.06 16.73
C GLU A 72 10.42 -11.55 15.80
N ASP A 73 9.16 -11.32 16.15
CA ASP A 73 8.02 -11.64 15.30
C ASP A 73 8.06 -10.86 13.98
N THR A 74 8.43 -9.57 14.03
CA THR A 74 8.53 -8.70 12.85
C THR A 74 9.64 -9.18 11.89
N LEU A 75 10.83 -9.48 12.42
CA LEU A 75 11.94 -9.97 11.61
C LEU A 75 11.68 -11.36 11.03
N LYS A 76 11.14 -12.26 11.84
CA LYS A 76 10.76 -13.62 11.42
C LYS A 76 9.65 -13.57 10.36
N GLY A 77 8.60 -12.79 10.61
CA GLY A 77 7.51 -12.58 9.67
C GLY A 77 7.99 -12.03 8.34
N GLY A 78 8.92 -11.07 8.37
CA GLY A 78 9.57 -10.47 7.20
C GLY A 78 10.62 -11.36 6.50
N GLY A 79 10.73 -12.64 6.88
CA GLY A 79 11.71 -13.57 6.30
C GLY A 79 13.16 -13.11 6.46
N TYR A 80 13.43 -12.30 7.49
CA TYR A 80 14.73 -11.69 7.78
C TYR A 80 15.28 -10.83 6.62
N LEU A 81 14.40 -10.29 5.78
CA LEU A 81 14.75 -9.34 4.73
C LEU A 81 14.57 -7.88 5.16
N ASN A 82 13.99 -7.65 6.34
CA ASN A 82 13.84 -6.34 6.95
C ASN A 82 15.19 -5.63 7.09
N ASP A 83 15.18 -4.30 7.06
CA ASP A 83 16.25 -3.53 7.70
C ASP A 83 16.06 -3.64 9.22
N PRO A 84 17.00 -4.30 9.94
CA PRO A 84 16.78 -4.60 11.36
C PRO A 84 16.70 -3.34 12.23
N GLU A 85 17.35 -2.24 11.83
CA GLU A 85 17.27 -0.98 12.58
C GLU A 85 15.95 -0.26 12.32
N LEU A 86 15.41 -0.30 11.09
CA LEU A 86 14.07 0.22 10.80
C LEU A 86 13.00 -0.61 11.53
N ALA A 87 13.12 -1.94 11.53
CA ALA A 87 12.21 -2.80 12.29
C ALA A 87 12.26 -2.52 13.79
N ARG A 88 13.47 -2.31 14.37
CA ARG A 88 13.67 -1.94 15.76
C ARG A 88 12.96 -0.61 16.10
N ILE A 89 13.18 0.42 15.28
CA ILE A 89 12.54 1.73 15.43
C ILE A 89 11.01 1.58 15.43
N LEU A 90 10.46 0.80 14.51
CA LEU A 90 9.02 0.54 14.46
C LEU A 90 8.49 0.07 15.80
N VAL A 91 9.08 -1.00 16.35
CA VAL A 91 8.54 -1.68 17.53
C VAL A 91 8.80 -0.90 18.83
N GLU A 92 9.92 -0.17 18.90
CA GLU A 92 10.28 0.67 20.05
C GLU A 92 9.38 1.90 20.16
N GLU A 93 9.06 2.56 19.04
CA GLU A 93 8.28 3.81 19.06
C GLU A 93 6.76 3.58 18.96
N ALA A 94 6.31 2.41 18.52
CA ALA A 94 4.88 2.15 18.30
C ALA A 94 4.00 2.42 19.54
N PRO A 95 4.37 2.03 20.77
CA PRO A 95 3.56 2.34 21.96
C PRO A 95 3.37 3.84 22.20
N ASP A 96 4.45 4.61 22.10
CA ASP A 96 4.38 6.06 22.28
C ASP A 96 3.50 6.74 21.22
N ARG A 97 3.60 6.27 19.96
CA ARG A 97 2.80 6.84 18.86
C ARG A 97 1.32 6.53 19.00
N LEU A 98 0.96 5.37 19.56
CA LEU A 98 -0.44 5.07 19.88
C LEU A 98 -0.96 5.98 20.99
N THR A 99 -0.16 6.19 22.04
CA THR A 99 -0.50 7.13 23.13
C THR A 99 -0.69 8.57 22.61
N GLU A 100 0.12 9.00 21.63
CA GLU A 100 -0.10 10.30 20.97
C GLU A 100 -1.42 10.34 20.20
N LEU A 101 -1.82 9.25 19.50
CA LEU A 101 -3.12 9.19 18.84
C LEU A 101 -4.28 9.34 19.84
N GLU A 102 -4.19 8.71 21.01
CA GLU A 102 -5.16 8.89 22.09
C GLU A 102 -5.18 10.37 22.56
N SER A 103 -4.03 11.02 22.64
CA SER A 103 -3.97 12.45 22.98
C SER A 103 -4.61 13.37 21.93
N TYR A 104 -4.69 12.91 20.67
CA TYR A 104 -5.41 13.60 19.58
C TYR A 104 -6.91 13.27 19.58
N GLY A 105 -7.35 12.32 20.44
CA GLY A 105 -8.75 11.96 20.61
C GLY A 105 -9.14 10.61 20.03
N ALA A 106 -8.19 9.78 19.57
CA ALA A 106 -8.50 8.43 19.11
C ALA A 106 -9.00 7.55 20.26
N LEU A 107 -10.04 6.79 20.02
CA LEU A 107 -10.64 5.86 20.99
C LEU A 107 -10.31 4.43 20.59
N PHE A 108 -9.61 3.73 21.47
CA PHE A 108 -9.33 2.30 21.32
C PHE A 108 -10.14 1.50 22.34
N ASP A 109 -10.45 0.26 22.00
CA ASP A 109 -11.16 -0.66 22.89
C ASP A 109 -10.34 -0.94 24.16
N ARG A 110 -11.04 -1.00 25.31
CA ARG A 110 -10.42 -1.17 26.61
C ARG A 110 -10.94 -2.40 27.34
N GLN A 111 -10.11 -2.95 28.21
CA GLN A 111 -10.47 -3.97 29.18
C GLN A 111 -11.31 -3.35 30.31
N GLU A 112 -11.93 -4.18 31.14
CA GLU A 112 -12.63 -3.73 32.35
C GLU A 112 -11.72 -2.98 33.33
N SER A 113 -10.41 -3.28 33.31
CA SER A 113 -9.38 -2.56 34.06
C SER A 113 -9.17 -1.11 33.63
N GLY A 114 -9.66 -0.73 32.43
CA GLY A 114 -9.41 0.54 31.80
C GLY A 114 -8.16 0.60 30.91
N GLU A 115 -7.34 -0.44 30.90
CA GLU A 115 -6.19 -0.58 30.00
C GLU A 115 -6.64 -0.90 28.58
N LEU A 116 -5.78 -0.59 27.58
CA LEU A 116 -6.05 -0.92 26.19
C LEU A 116 -6.26 -2.42 26.02
N ASN A 117 -7.28 -2.80 25.27
CA ASN A 117 -7.47 -4.19 24.89
C ASN A 117 -6.57 -4.53 23.69
N GLN A 118 -6.09 -5.77 23.67
CA GLN A 118 -5.17 -6.27 22.65
C GLN A 118 -5.65 -7.63 22.13
N ARG A 119 -5.74 -7.76 20.80
CA ARG A 119 -6.16 -8.99 20.13
C ARG A 119 -5.01 -9.68 19.40
N PRO A 120 -5.10 -11.00 19.14
CA PRO A 120 -4.09 -11.72 18.38
C PRO A 120 -4.20 -11.40 16.89
N PHE A 121 -3.06 -11.47 16.20
CA PHE A 121 -2.98 -11.49 14.73
C PHE A 121 -2.06 -12.61 14.26
N GLY A 122 -2.27 -13.09 13.03
CA GLY A 122 -1.44 -14.14 12.44
C GLY A 122 0.05 -13.78 12.41
N GLY A 123 0.90 -14.69 12.91
CA GLY A 123 2.35 -14.52 12.98
C GLY A 123 2.87 -13.85 14.25
N GLN A 124 2.00 -13.41 15.16
CA GLN A 124 2.38 -12.87 16.46
C GLN A 124 2.51 -13.98 17.51
N THR A 125 3.50 -13.85 18.38
CA THR A 125 3.67 -14.73 19.55
C THR A 125 2.68 -14.36 20.66
N TYR A 126 2.45 -13.07 20.89
CA TYR A 126 1.57 -12.53 21.92
C TYR A 126 0.53 -11.57 21.33
N ARG A 127 -0.58 -11.37 22.07
CA ARG A 127 -1.60 -10.39 21.73
C ARG A 127 -1.07 -8.98 21.96
N ARG A 128 -0.87 -8.20 20.89
CA ARG A 128 -0.36 -6.83 20.99
C ARG A 128 -1.09 -5.84 20.07
N THR A 129 -2.10 -6.32 19.35
CA THR A 129 -2.81 -5.47 18.40
C THR A 129 -3.92 -4.71 19.09
N CYS A 130 -3.71 -3.42 19.33
CA CYS A 130 -4.73 -2.49 19.81
C CYS A 130 -5.71 -2.17 18.68
N PHE A 131 -6.98 -2.03 18.96
CA PHE A 131 -8.03 -1.92 17.94
C PHE A 131 -9.23 -1.08 18.45
N GLN A 132 -10.07 -0.69 17.51
CA GLN A 132 -11.40 -0.14 17.79
C GLN A 132 -12.40 -0.92 16.92
N GLY A 133 -13.03 -1.95 17.49
CA GLY A 133 -13.85 -2.89 16.74
C GLY A 133 -13.14 -3.35 15.44
N ASP A 134 -13.83 -3.24 14.31
CA ASP A 134 -13.27 -3.46 12.97
C ASP A 134 -13.10 -2.16 12.19
N ARG A 135 -12.84 -1.03 12.86
CA ARG A 135 -12.71 0.30 12.25
C ARG A 135 -11.51 1.09 12.76
N THR A 136 -10.43 0.40 13.15
CA THR A 136 -9.25 1.00 13.76
C THR A 136 -8.64 2.12 12.90
N GLY A 137 -8.51 1.89 11.61
CA GLY A 137 -7.98 2.90 10.70
C GLY A 137 -8.88 4.12 10.54
N HIS A 138 -10.19 3.93 10.52
CA HIS A 138 -11.16 5.03 10.49
C HIS A 138 -11.04 5.91 11.74
N GLU A 139 -10.92 5.30 12.91
CA GLU A 139 -10.73 5.99 14.19
C GLU A 139 -9.44 6.81 14.20
N MET A 140 -8.33 6.18 13.77
CA MET A 140 -7.04 6.86 13.65
C MET A 140 -7.13 8.06 12.70
N MET A 141 -7.78 7.90 11.53
CA MET A 141 -7.91 9.00 10.56
C MET A 141 -8.81 10.12 11.07
N THR A 142 -9.81 9.82 11.89
CA THR A 142 -10.66 10.82 12.54
C THR A 142 -9.82 11.68 13.48
N ALA A 143 -9.03 11.05 14.37
CA ALA A 143 -8.16 11.78 15.30
C ALA A 143 -7.07 12.60 14.57
N LEU A 144 -6.42 12.01 13.55
CA LEU A 144 -5.41 12.72 12.77
C LEU A 144 -5.99 13.92 12.01
N LYS A 145 -7.19 13.78 11.43
CA LYS A 145 -7.89 14.88 10.77
C LYS A 145 -8.16 16.04 11.73
N GLU A 146 -8.73 15.75 12.89
CA GLU A 146 -9.04 16.78 13.90
C GLU A 146 -7.75 17.48 14.35
N GLU A 147 -6.63 16.77 14.50
CA GLU A 147 -5.34 17.36 14.86
C GLU A 147 -4.76 18.22 13.72
N VAL A 148 -4.86 17.80 12.44
CA VAL A 148 -4.45 18.60 11.28
C VAL A 148 -5.25 19.92 11.23
N ILE A 149 -6.58 19.85 11.45
CA ILE A 149 -7.44 21.04 11.49
C ILE A 149 -7.07 21.94 12.69
N ARG A 150 -6.85 21.35 13.87
CA ARG A 150 -6.48 22.10 15.09
C ARG A 150 -5.18 22.86 14.93
N GLN A 151 -4.22 22.34 14.16
CA GLN A 151 -2.94 22.98 13.87
C GLN A 151 -2.98 23.92 12.66
N ASP A 152 -4.14 24.14 12.05
CA ASP A 152 -4.32 24.98 10.86
C ASP A 152 -3.37 24.60 9.71
N ILE A 153 -3.24 23.30 9.44
CA ILE A 153 -2.44 22.79 8.33
C ILE A 153 -3.27 22.83 7.04
N GLN A 154 -2.77 23.53 6.03
CA GLN A 154 -3.43 23.64 4.74
C GLN A 154 -3.49 22.30 4.00
N THR A 155 -4.65 21.98 3.41
CA THR A 155 -4.82 20.81 2.53
C THR A 155 -5.31 21.23 1.16
N VAL A 156 -4.78 20.60 0.12
CA VAL A 156 -5.18 20.80 -1.27
C VAL A 156 -5.63 19.45 -1.82
N ASP A 157 -6.92 19.32 -2.08
CA ASP A 157 -7.56 18.10 -2.50
C ASP A 157 -7.65 17.99 -4.03
N GLU A 158 -7.78 16.74 -4.52
CA GLU A 158 -8.04 16.42 -5.92
C GLU A 158 -6.96 16.98 -6.87
N VAL A 159 -5.70 16.92 -6.42
CA VAL A 159 -4.53 17.23 -7.25
C VAL A 159 -3.67 16.00 -7.40
N MET A 160 -3.52 15.50 -8.63
CA MET A 160 -2.57 14.44 -8.94
C MET A 160 -1.19 15.05 -9.20
N ILE A 161 -0.25 14.77 -8.32
CA ILE A 161 1.16 15.13 -8.54
C ILE A 161 1.75 14.20 -9.61
N THR A 162 2.36 14.80 -10.63
CA THR A 162 2.90 14.09 -11.80
C THR A 162 4.41 14.15 -11.88
N SER A 163 5.04 15.15 -11.23
CA SER A 163 6.49 15.29 -11.22
C SER A 163 6.98 16.01 -9.97
N LEU A 164 8.19 15.66 -9.53
CA LEU A 164 8.96 16.42 -8.55
C LEU A 164 9.78 17.50 -9.26
N ILE A 165 9.89 18.67 -8.65
CA ILE A 165 10.67 19.79 -9.17
C ILE A 165 12.10 19.63 -8.66
N GLN A 166 13.08 19.46 -9.56
CA GLN A 166 14.48 19.30 -9.21
C GLN A 166 15.34 20.45 -9.78
N ASP A 167 16.38 20.83 -9.03
CA ASP A 167 17.42 21.72 -9.54
C ASP A 167 18.51 20.92 -10.30
N GLU A 168 19.51 21.64 -10.85
CA GLU A 168 20.61 21.05 -11.61
C GLU A 168 21.49 20.09 -10.77
N ASP A 169 21.47 20.24 -9.44
CA ASP A 169 22.17 19.36 -8.50
C ASP A 169 21.29 18.15 -8.06
N GLY A 170 20.11 17.98 -8.64
CA GLY A 170 19.14 16.91 -8.33
C GLY A 170 18.41 17.08 -7.01
N ARG A 171 18.46 18.26 -6.36
CA ARG A 171 17.71 18.52 -5.14
C ARG A 171 16.23 18.76 -5.44
N VAL A 172 15.37 18.19 -4.65
CA VAL A 172 13.92 18.44 -4.76
C VAL A 172 13.57 19.79 -4.11
N GLY A 173 12.81 20.58 -4.84
CA GLY A 173 12.30 21.90 -4.41
C GLY A 173 10.79 22.04 -4.54
N GLY A 174 10.07 20.92 -4.44
CA GLY A 174 8.62 20.85 -4.52
C GLY A 174 8.12 19.85 -5.53
N ALA A 175 6.90 20.05 -6.02
CA ALA A 175 6.23 19.16 -6.96
C ALA A 175 5.27 19.94 -7.86
N CYS A 176 4.91 19.34 -8.99
CA CYS A 176 3.86 19.87 -9.86
C CYS A 176 2.92 18.74 -10.31
N GLY A 177 1.75 19.14 -10.79
CA GLY A 177 0.73 18.18 -11.20
C GLY A 177 -0.50 18.84 -11.79
N VAL A 178 -1.62 18.14 -11.76
CA VAL A 178 -2.88 18.56 -12.38
C VAL A 178 -4.01 18.55 -11.36
N SER A 179 -4.78 19.63 -11.29
CA SER A 179 -6.07 19.65 -10.59
C SER A 179 -7.05 18.75 -11.33
N LEU A 180 -7.65 17.79 -10.63
CA LEU A 180 -8.67 16.92 -11.21
C LEU A 180 -9.99 17.66 -11.41
N GLN A 181 -10.23 18.73 -10.64
CA GLN A 181 -11.44 19.54 -10.75
C GLN A 181 -11.44 20.40 -12.01
N SER A 182 -10.31 21.07 -12.34
CA SER A 182 -10.22 22.05 -13.42
C SER A 182 -9.38 21.61 -14.62
N THR A 183 -8.53 20.57 -14.47
CA THR A 183 -7.47 20.18 -15.42
C THR A 183 -6.38 21.23 -15.59
N GLU A 184 -6.27 22.19 -14.67
CA GLU A 184 -5.22 23.20 -14.64
C GLU A 184 -3.93 22.65 -14.04
N PHE A 185 -2.81 23.23 -14.46
CA PHE A 185 -1.51 22.85 -13.93
C PHE A 185 -1.26 23.52 -12.59
N VAL A 186 -0.86 22.73 -11.59
CA VAL A 186 -0.65 23.18 -10.20
C VAL A 186 0.82 22.99 -9.83
N VAL A 187 1.39 24.00 -9.15
CA VAL A 187 2.81 24.02 -8.75
C VAL A 187 2.91 24.24 -7.25
N PHE A 188 3.69 23.42 -6.58
CA PHE A 188 4.04 23.55 -5.17
C PHE A 188 5.55 23.77 -5.05
N HIS A 189 5.97 24.94 -4.62
CA HIS A 189 7.35 25.19 -4.23
C HIS A 189 7.53 24.86 -2.75
N ALA A 190 8.49 23.98 -2.44
CA ALA A 190 8.74 23.52 -1.09
C ALA A 190 10.24 23.36 -0.82
N LYS A 191 10.65 23.54 0.43
CA LYS A 191 12.04 23.36 0.88
C LYS A 191 12.36 21.91 1.20
N SER A 192 11.35 21.13 1.58
CA SER A 192 11.41 19.67 1.79
C SER A 192 10.11 19.04 1.30
N THR A 193 10.19 17.83 0.73
CA THR A 193 9.03 17.11 0.19
C THR A 193 8.99 15.70 0.76
N ILE A 194 7.81 15.28 1.24
CA ILE A 194 7.56 13.95 1.82
C ILE A 194 6.58 13.19 0.94
N ILE A 195 6.97 12.02 0.44
CA ILE A 195 6.10 11.09 -0.26
C ILE A 195 5.40 10.18 0.76
N ALA A 196 4.08 10.23 0.83
CA ALA A 196 3.23 9.42 1.70
C ALA A 196 1.97 8.90 0.98
N THR A 197 2.11 8.59 -0.31
CA THR A 197 1.02 8.25 -1.25
C THR A 197 0.50 6.81 -1.10
N GLY A 198 1.18 5.99 -0.30
CA GLY A 198 0.91 4.56 -0.17
C GLY A 198 1.46 3.74 -1.35
N GLY A 199 0.91 2.54 -1.57
CA GLY A 199 1.42 1.53 -2.50
C GLY A 199 0.81 1.54 -3.91
N ALA A 200 0.79 0.37 -4.57
CA ALA A 200 0.41 0.20 -5.97
C ALA A 200 -0.54 -0.99 -6.21
N GLY A 201 -1.44 -1.31 -5.27
CA GLY A 201 -2.28 -2.52 -5.38
C GLY A 201 -3.14 -2.59 -6.65
N TRP A 202 -3.43 -1.45 -7.28
CA TRP A 202 -4.23 -1.38 -8.51
C TRP A 202 -3.51 -1.83 -9.78
N ILE A 203 -2.22 -2.24 -9.70
CA ILE A 203 -1.62 -3.00 -10.80
C ILE A 203 -2.19 -4.43 -10.92
N TYR A 204 -3.03 -4.87 -9.96
CA TYR A 204 -3.73 -6.15 -9.98
C TYR A 204 -5.26 -5.93 -10.03
N PRO A 205 -6.02 -6.83 -10.69
CA PRO A 205 -7.47 -6.66 -10.87
C PRO A 205 -8.29 -6.93 -9.61
N VAL A 206 -7.72 -7.66 -8.64
CA VAL A 206 -8.34 -7.92 -7.33
C VAL A 206 -7.44 -7.34 -6.25
N THR A 207 -7.90 -6.27 -5.63
CA THR A 207 -7.12 -5.56 -4.60
C THR A 207 -8.03 -5.01 -3.51
N SER A 208 -7.57 -5.08 -2.26
CA SER A 208 -8.23 -4.45 -1.10
C SER A 208 -7.85 -2.97 -0.96
N ASN A 209 -7.10 -2.44 -1.89
CA ASN A 209 -6.60 -1.08 -1.84
C ASN A 209 -7.63 -0.06 -2.34
N ALA A 210 -7.59 1.12 -1.73
CA ALA A 210 -8.33 2.28 -2.23
C ALA A 210 -7.92 2.64 -3.66
N LEU A 211 -8.84 3.22 -4.44
CA LEU A 211 -8.66 3.54 -5.87
C LEU A 211 -7.41 4.36 -6.17
N GLN A 212 -6.94 5.16 -5.21
CA GLN A 212 -5.78 6.04 -5.37
C GLN A 212 -4.42 5.32 -5.35
N LYS A 213 -4.39 4.00 -5.09
CA LYS A 213 -3.16 3.21 -4.93
C LYS A 213 -2.64 2.69 -6.28
N THR A 214 -2.19 3.58 -7.13
CA THR A 214 -1.70 3.32 -8.50
C THR A 214 -0.17 3.43 -8.63
N GLY A 215 0.57 3.55 -7.50
CA GLY A 215 2.04 3.58 -7.49
C GLY A 215 2.65 4.94 -7.70
N ASP A 216 1.87 6.02 -7.58
CA ASP A 216 2.30 7.38 -7.89
C ASP A 216 3.57 7.80 -7.15
N GLY A 217 3.66 7.52 -5.85
CA GLY A 217 4.84 7.89 -5.07
C GLY A 217 6.10 7.11 -5.44
N TYR A 218 5.95 5.85 -5.84
CA TYR A 218 7.07 5.06 -6.35
C TYR A 218 7.57 5.62 -7.68
N ALA A 219 6.63 5.99 -8.58
CA ALA A 219 6.97 6.60 -9.86
C ALA A 219 7.64 7.97 -9.68
N LEU A 220 7.12 8.82 -8.77
CA LEU A 220 7.72 10.11 -8.43
C LEU A 220 9.16 9.92 -7.87
N ALA A 221 9.35 8.97 -6.96
CA ALA A 221 10.65 8.67 -6.40
C ALA A 221 11.63 8.16 -7.47
N TRP A 222 11.20 7.21 -8.30
CA TRP A 222 11.98 6.65 -9.39
C TRP A 222 12.43 7.70 -10.40
N ASN A 223 11.48 8.49 -10.91
CA ASN A 223 11.75 9.53 -11.89
C ASN A 223 12.64 10.67 -11.36
N ALA A 224 12.72 10.82 -10.04
CA ALA A 224 13.64 11.73 -9.37
C ALA A 224 15.03 11.11 -9.10
N GLY A 225 15.26 9.85 -9.48
CA GLY A 225 16.53 9.13 -9.27
C GLY A 225 16.65 8.47 -7.90
N ALA A 226 15.55 8.30 -7.16
CA ALA A 226 15.58 7.60 -5.90
C ALA A 226 15.70 6.08 -6.08
N ASP A 227 16.50 5.45 -5.20
CA ASP A 227 16.60 3.99 -5.12
C ASP A 227 15.24 3.39 -4.68
N LEU A 228 14.74 2.37 -5.39
CA LEU A 228 13.62 1.55 -4.97
C LEU A 228 14.08 0.18 -4.51
N LEU A 229 13.46 -0.32 -3.43
CA LEU A 229 13.88 -1.50 -2.69
C LEU A 229 12.82 -2.60 -2.75
N ASP A 230 13.23 -3.86 -3.04
CA ASP A 230 12.43 -5.08 -2.89
C ASP A 230 11.01 -5.00 -3.51
N MET A 231 10.89 -4.45 -4.72
CA MET A 231 9.61 -4.18 -5.39
C MET A 231 8.80 -5.46 -5.69
N GLU A 232 9.43 -6.63 -5.74
CA GLU A 232 8.77 -7.93 -5.92
C GLU A 232 7.98 -8.39 -4.71
N GLN A 233 8.19 -7.76 -3.54
CA GLN A 233 7.55 -8.16 -2.30
C GLN A 233 6.16 -7.53 -2.18
N VAL A 234 5.15 -8.23 -2.71
CA VAL A 234 3.74 -7.83 -2.70
C VAL A 234 2.94 -8.84 -1.89
N GLN A 235 2.34 -8.42 -0.79
CA GLN A 235 1.52 -9.26 0.06
C GLN A 235 0.10 -9.36 -0.50
N PHE A 236 -0.39 -10.59 -0.65
CA PHE A 236 -1.78 -10.89 -0.95
C PHE A 236 -2.51 -11.37 0.30
N HIS A 237 -3.68 -10.81 0.57
CA HIS A 237 -4.61 -11.37 1.56
C HIS A 237 -5.36 -12.55 0.91
N PRO A 238 -5.55 -13.68 1.60
CA PRO A 238 -6.17 -14.87 1.00
C PRO A 238 -7.57 -14.66 0.47
N THR A 239 -8.38 -13.85 1.17
CA THR A 239 -9.80 -13.73 0.94
C THR A 239 -10.22 -12.27 0.78
N GLY A 240 -10.46 -11.85 -0.45
CA GLY A 240 -11.17 -10.63 -0.82
C GLY A 240 -12.50 -11.00 -1.47
N MET A 241 -13.53 -10.21 -1.26
CA MET A 241 -14.84 -10.36 -1.90
C MET A 241 -14.65 -10.27 -3.42
N LEU A 242 -15.29 -11.16 -4.17
CA LEU A 242 -15.18 -11.17 -5.62
C LEU A 242 -16.48 -10.73 -6.30
N TYR A 243 -17.60 -10.97 -5.68
CA TYR A 243 -18.92 -10.63 -6.20
C TYR A 243 -19.73 -9.84 -5.15
N PRO A 244 -20.44 -8.78 -5.57
CA PRO A 244 -20.50 -8.21 -6.92
C PRO A 244 -19.23 -7.39 -7.27
N ASP A 245 -19.04 -7.07 -8.55
CA ASP A 245 -17.88 -6.31 -9.03
C ASP A 245 -17.67 -4.98 -8.30
N SER A 246 -18.75 -4.31 -7.89
CA SER A 246 -18.68 -3.06 -7.11
C SER A 246 -18.00 -3.20 -5.73
N ARG A 247 -17.84 -4.44 -5.26
CA ARG A 247 -17.19 -4.79 -3.98
C ARG A 247 -15.96 -5.68 -4.18
N ARG A 248 -15.52 -5.86 -5.43
CA ARG A 248 -14.36 -6.68 -5.75
C ARG A 248 -13.12 -6.21 -4.98
N GLY A 249 -12.48 -7.13 -4.28
CA GLY A 249 -11.29 -6.89 -3.47
C GLY A 249 -11.55 -6.45 -2.03
N VAL A 250 -12.78 -6.08 -1.65
CA VAL A 250 -13.13 -5.78 -0.26
C VAL A 250 -12.74 -6.94 0.65
N LEU A 251 -12.10 -6.64 1.76
CA LEU A 251 -11.51 -7.65 2.64
C LEU A 251 -12.58 -8.55 3.27
N VAL A 252 -12.39 -9.86 3.17
CA VAL A 252 -13.10 -10.85 3.98
C VAL A 252 -12.15 -11.33 5.06
N THR A 253 -12.43 -10.96 6.31
CA THR A 253 -11.51 -11.07 7.42
C THR A 253 -11.08 -12.50 7.74
N GLU A 254 -9.92 -12.64 8.36
CA GLU A 254 -9.40 -13.94 8.79
C GLU A 254 -10.29 -14.62 9.83
N ALA A 255 -11.07 -13.83 10.58
CA ALA A 255 -12.04 -14.34 11.57
C ALA A 255 -13.00 -15.38 10.96
N VAL A 256 -13.45 -15.20 9.72
CA VAL A 256 -14.34 -16.15 9.03
C VAL A 256 -13.74 -17.56 8.97
N ARG A 257 -12.45 -17.67 8.66
CA ARG A 257 -11.74 -18.96 8.65
C ARG A 257 -11.50 -19.48 10.08
N GLY A 258 -11.22 -18.56 11.00
CA GLY A 258 -11.03 -18.86 12.42
C GLY A 258 -12.27 -19.46 13.08
N GLU A 259 -13.46 -18.96 12.73
CA GLU A 259 -14.76 -19.47 13.23
C GLU A 259 -15.22 -20.74 12.51
N GLY A 260 -14.45 -21.27 11.58
CA GLY A 260 -14.69 -22.55 10.91
C GLY A 260 -15.16 -22.47 9.45
N GLY A 261 -15.03 -21.31 8.82
CA GLY A 261 -15.31 -21.15 7.40
C GLY A 261 -14.49 -22.12 6.53
N ARG A 262 -15.12 -22.75 5.52
CA ARG A 262 -14.56 -23.77 4.65
C ARG A 262 -14.32 -23.24 3.25
N LEU A 263 -13.12 -23.45 2.71
CA LEU A 263 -12.79 -23.10 1.33
C LEU A 263 -13.16 -24.24 0.39
N ILE A 264 -14.06 -23.93 -0.56
CA ILE A 264 -14.69 -24.89 -1.47
C ILE A 264 -14.49 -24.41 -2.91
N ASN A 265 -14.00 -25.29 -3.80
CA ASN A 265 -13.85 -24.97 -5.22
C ASN A 265 -15.17 -25.11 -6.00
N SER A 266 -15.19 -24.76 -7.29
CA SER A 266 -16.39 -24.83 -8.15
C SER A 266 -16.97 -26.25 -8.29
N GLN A 267 -16.18 -27.30 -7.98
CA GLN A 267 -16.62 -28.69 -8.00
C GLN A 267 -17.27 -29.14 -6.67
N GLY A 268 -17.45 -28.21 -5.71
CA GLY A 268 -18.00 -28.51 -4.39
C GLY A 268 -17.04 -29.22 -3.45
N LYS A 269 -15.73 -29.22 -3.73
CA LYS A 269 -14.72 -29.90 -2.91
C LYS A 269 -14.03 -28.92 -1.98
N ARG A 270 -13.99 -29.21 -0.68
CA ARG A 270 -13.10 -28.57 0.28
C ARG A 270 -11.66 -28.98 -0.05
N PHE A 271 -10.79 -28.01 -0.36
CA PHE A 271 -9.48 -28.31 -0.97
C PHE A 271 -8.29 -28.05 -0.04
N MET A 272 -8.43 -27.22 1.00
CA MET A 272 -7.28 -26.77 1.80
C MET A 272 -6.45 -27.90 2.41
N THR A 273 -7.07 -29.00 2.82
CA THR A 273 -6.37 -30.16 3.40
C THR A 273 -5.44 -30.89 2.41
N ASN A 274 -5.56 -30.61 1.10
CA ASN A 274 -4.63 -31.13 0.09
C ASN A 274 -3.32 -30.31 0.05
N TYR A 275 -3.34 -29.09 0.57
CA TYR A 275 -2.21 -28.15 0.55
C TYR A 275 -1.51 -28.03 1.92
N ASP A 276 -2.27 -28.09 3.02
CA ASP A 276 -1.72 -28.00 4.37
C ASP A 276 -2.59 -28.77 5.37
N SER A 277 -1.96 -29.50 6.28
CA SER A 277 -2.66 -30.30 7.29
C SER A 277 -3.51 -29.47 8.26
N ARG A 278 -3.20 -28.17 8.43
CA ARG A 278 -3.97 -27.22 9.24
C ARG A 278 -5.24 -26.74 8.54
N GLY A 279 -5.43 -27.10 7.26
CA GLY A 279 -6.58 -26.66 6.46
C GLY A 279 -6.64 -25.14 6.34
N GLU A 280 -7.82 -24.54 6.54
CA GLU A 280 -8.08 -23.11 6.43
C GLU A 280 -7.36 -22.26 7.48
N LEU A 281 -6.79 -22.88 8.52
CA LEU A 281 -5.97 -22.24 9.55
C LEU A 281 -4.48 -22.19 9.20
N ALA A 282 -4.09 -22.62 8.00
CA ALA A 282 -2.74 -22.43 7.48
C ALA A 282 -2.38 -20.93 7.37
N THR A 283 -1.09 -20.63 7.22
CA THR A 283 -0.62 -19.23 7.07
C THR A 283 -1.21 -18.57 5.82
N ARG A 284 -1.34 -17.25 5.85
CA ARG A 284 -1.99 -16.47 4.78
C ARG A 284 -1.41 -16.76 3.40
N ASP A 285 -0.09 -16.85 3.30
CA ASP A 285 0.62 -17.15 2.04
C ASP A 285 0.27 -18.55 1.50
N VAL A 286 0.17 -19.56 2.36
CA VAL A 286 -0.24 -20.91 1.97
C VAL A 286 -1.69 -20.94 1.48
N VAL A 287 -2.60 -20.29 2.22
CA VAL A 287 -4.01 -20.21 1.83
C VAL A 287 -4.18 -19.45 0.52
N ALA A 288 -3.50 -18.31 0.35
CA ALA A 288 -3.55 -17.53 -0.88
C ALA A 288 -3.03 -18.34 -2.09
N ARG A 289 -1.90 -19.05 -1.93
CA ARG A 289 -1.38 -19.95 -2.99
C ARG A 289 -2.33 -21.09 -3.32
N ALA A 290 -2.96 -21.71 -2.32
CA ALA A 290 -3.91 -22.78 -2.53
C ALA A 290 -5.14 -22.31 -3.33
N ILE A 291 -5.73 -21.16 -2.95
CA ILE A 291 -6.86 -20.55 -3.68
C ILE A 291 -6.44 -20.21 -5.12
N TYR A 292 -5.28 -19.58 -5.29
CA TYR A 292 -4.79 -19.20 -6.61
C TYR A 292 -4.55 -20.45 -7.51
N ASN A 293 -3.99 -21.53 -6.96
CA ASN A 293 -3.86 -22.79 -7.69
C ASN A 293 -5.20 -23.36 -8.14
N GLU A 294 -6.22 -23.39 -7.26
CA GLU A 294 -7.56 -23.86 -7.64
C GLU A 294 -8.14 -23.05 -8.80
N ILE A 295 -7.93 -21.73 -8.79
CA ILE A 295 -8.37 -20.83 -9.86
C ILE A 295 -7.63 -21.13 -11.18
N MET A 296 -6.29 -21.16 -11.13
CA MET A 296 -5.45 -21.32 -12.33
C MET A 296 -5.57 -22.72 -12.96
N GLU A 297 -5.91 -23.74 -12.18
CA GLU A 297 -6.18 -25.09 -12.69
C GLU A 297 -7.63 -25.30 -13.16
N GLY A 298 -8.41 -24.22 -13.31
CA GLY A 298 -9.77 -24.27 -13.85
C GLY A 298 -10.82 -24.84 -12.87
N ARG A 299 -10.52 -24.87 -11.58
CA ARG A 299 -11.47 -25.23 -10.52
C ARG A 299 -12.02 -24.01 -9.77
N GLY A 300 -11.75 -22.82 -10.28
CA GLY A 300 -12.36 -21.57 -9.81
C GLY A 300 -13.82 -21.44 -10.20
N THR A 301 -14.50 -20.46 -9.60
CA THR A 301 -15.87 -20.05 -9.96
C THR A 301 -15.89 -19.31 -11.31
N GLU A 302 -17.07 -19.05 -11.86
CA GLU A 302 -17.22 -18.28 -13.11
C GLU A 302 -16.65 -16.86 -13.01
N ASN A 303 -16.65 -16.26 -11.81
CA ASN A 303 -16.05 -14.94 -11.56
C ASN A 303 -14.54 -14.98 -11.25
N GLY A 304 -13.91 -16.17 -11.28
CA GLY A 304 -12.47 -16.34 -11.05
C GLY A 304 -12.06 -16.42 -9.58
N GLY A 305 -12.89 -16.99 -8.72
CA GLY A 305 -12.62 -17.18 -7.30
C GLY A 305 -12.88 -18.59 -6.80
N VAL A 306 -13.08 -18.70 -5.49
CA VAL A 306 -13.54 -19.91 -4.78
C VAL A 306 -14.65 -19.51 -3.80
N TYR A 307 -15.33 -20.49 -3.21
CA TYR A 307 -16.32 -20.22 -2.17
C TYR A 307 -15.70 -20.34 -0.78
N LEU A 308 -16.02 -19.38 0.09
CA LEU A 308 -15.80 -19.44 1.54
C LEU A 308 -17.15 -19.65 2.21
N ASP A 309 -17.38 -20.86 2.72
CA ASP A 309 -18.67 -21.31 3.20
C ASP A 309 -18.73 -21.34 4.75
N VAL A 310 -19.71 -20.66 5.30
CA VAL A 310 -20.07 -20.66 6.72
C VAL A 310 -21.51 -21.14 6.97
N THR A 311 -22.24 -21.56 5.93
CA THR A 311 -23.67 -21.95 6.02
C THR A 311 -23.92 -23.14 6.95
N HIS A 312 -22.88 -23.90 7.26
CA HIS A 312 -22.93 -25.03 8.20
C HIS A 312 -22.83 -24.60 9.69
N LEU A 313 -22.50 -23.33 9.96
CA LEU A 313 -22.44 -22.80 11.32
C LEU A 313 -23.85 -22.41 11.82
N PRO A 314 -24.11 -22.47 13.13
CA PRO A 314 -25.34 -21.92 13.69
C PRO A 314 -25.48 -20.42 13.36
N ALA A 315 -26.72 -19.98 13.06
CA ALA A 315 -26.99 -18.59 12.70
C ALA A 315 -26.51 -17.62 13.82
N GLU A 316 -26.70 -17.99 15.07
CA GLU A 316 -26.28 -17.21 16.24
C GLU A 316 -24.77 -16.96 16.26
N VAL A 317 -23.96 -17.94 15.85
CA VAL A 317 -22.49 -17.80 15.74
C VAL A 317 -22.12 -16.80 14.66
N ILE A 318 -22.80 -16.84 13.52
CA ILE A 318 -22.56 -15.90 12.41
C ILE A 318 -22.96 -14.48 12.85
N GLU A 319 -24.12 -14.32 13.49
CA GLU A 319 -24.64 -13.03 13.96
C GLU A 319 -23.79 -12.42 15.07
N GLU A 320 -23.21 -13.23 15.97
CA GLU A 320 -22.37 -12.74 17.08
C GLU A 320 -20.90 -12.54 16.68
N LYS A 321 -20.31 -13.50 15.93
CA LYS A 321 -18.88 -13.53 15.66
C LYS A 321 -18.48 -12.94 14.30
N LEU A 322 -19.41 -12.92 13.36
CA LEU A 322 -19.17 -12.47 11.98
C LEU A 322 -20.12 -11.34 11.57
N GLU A 323 -20.64 -10.56 12.54
CA GLU A 323 -21.62 -9.49 12.31
C GLU A 323 -21.19 -8.55 11.16
N THR A 324 -19.94 -8.06 11.18
CA THR A 324 -19.42 -7.16 10.15
C THR A 324 -19.49 -7.80 8.75
N MET A 325 -19.12 -9.08 8.64
CA MET A 325 -19.18 -9.80 7.36
C MET A 325 -20.63 -10.05 6.94
N LEU A 326 -21.50 -10.42 7.87
CA LEU A 326 -22.92 -10.58 7.60
C LEU A 326 -23.52 -9.30 7.01
N LEU A 327 -23.28 -8.16 7.63
CA LEU A 327 -23.78 -6.86 7.16
C LEU A 327 -23.18 -6.48 5.81
N GLN A 328 -21.88 -6.64 5.61
CA GLN A 328 -21.20 -6.31 4.34
C GLN A 328 -21.76 -7.12 3.15
N PHE A 329 -22.06 -8.40 3.36
CA PHE A 329 -22.61 -9.24 2.31
C PHE A 329 -24.11 -9.03 2.13
N GLN A 330 -24.85 -8.74 3.20
CA GLN A 330 -26.28 -8.38 3.11
C GLN A 330 -26.50 -7.09 2.32
N ASP A 331 -25.61 -6.09 2.45
CA ASP A 331 -25.64 -4.85 1.67
C ASP A 331 -25.62 -5.10 0.15
N VAL A 332 -25.09 -6.23 -0.27
CA VAL A 332 -25.02 -6.63 -1.69
C VAL A 332 -25.92 -7.82 -2.03
N GLY A 333 -26.87 -8.13 -1.16
CA GLY A 333 -27.92 -9.13 -1.40
C GLY A 333 -27.47 -10.59 -1.19
N VAL A 334 -26.37 -10.80 -0.47
CA VAL A 334 -25.88 -12.14 -0.10
C VAL A 334 -26.03 -12.35 1.40
N ASP A 335 -26.90 -13.28 1.81
CA ASP A 335 -26.98 -13.72 3.21
C ASP A 335 -26.00 -14.89 3.41
N ILE A 336 -24.94 -14.65 4.17
CA ILE A 336 -23.88 -15.65 4.40
C ILE A 336 -24.33 -16.80 5.29
N ARG A 337 -25.50 -16.70 5.94
CA ARG A 337 -26.13 -17.80 6.68
C ARG A 337 -26.75 -18.83 5.71
N GLU A 338 -27.08 -18.43 4.49
CA GLU A 338 -27.76 -19.25 3.49
C GLU A 338 -26.90 -19.58 2.26
N LYS A 339 -25.94 -18.71 1.94
CA LYS A 339 -25.10 -18.81 0.73
C LYS A 339 -23.64 -18.59 1.05
N PRO A 340 -22.72 -19.34 0.40
CA PRO A 340 -21.30 -19.10 0.58
C PRO A 340 -20.86 -17.76 -0.01
N MET A 341 -19.82 -17.17 0.56
CA MET A 341 -19.14 -15.98 0.06
C MET A 341 -18.23 -16.37 -1.11
N GLU A 342 -18.26 -15.63 -2.20
CA GLU A 342 -17.32 -15.81 -3.31
C GLU A 342 -16.07 -14.93 -3.08
N VAL A 343 -14.90 -15.55 -3.01
CA VAL A 343 -13.65 -14.90 -2.61
C VAL A 343 -12.49 -15.25 -3.53
N ALA A 344 -11.51 -14.35 -3.63
CA ALA A 344 -10.22 -14.58 -4.28
C ALA A 344 -9.09 -13.93 -3.49
N PRO A 345 -7.83 -14.33 -3.70
CA PRO A 345 -6.71 -13.60 -3.16
C PRO A 345 -6.71 -12.15 -3.65
N THR A 346 -6.43 -11.22 -2.77
CA THR A 346 -6.49 -9.78 -3.06
C THR A 346 -5.15 -9.12 -2.76
N ALA A 347 -4.60 -8.33 -3.70
CA ALA A 347 -3.40 -7.54 -3.48
C ALA A 347 -3.65 -6.57 -2.33
N HIS A 348 -2.79 -6.60 -1.30
CA HIS A 348 -3.10 -5.96 -0.03
C HIS A 348 -2.06 -4.93 0.41
N HIS A 349 -0.77 -5.26 0.32
CA HIS A 349 0.29 -4.37 0.81
C HIS A 349 1.60 -4.58 0.06
N PHE A 350 2.27 -3.49 -0.30
CA PHE A 350 3.63 -3.49 -0.83
C PHE A 350 4.63 -3.35 0.32
N MET A 351 5.58 -4.27 0.44
CA MET A 351 6.68 -4.17 1.43
C MET A 351 7.89 -3.46 0.85
N GLY A 352 8.04 -3.48 -0.47
CA GLY A 352 9.00 -2.68 -1.21
C GLY A 352 8.59 -1.22 -1.33
N GLY A 353 9.49 -0.38 -1.83
CA GLY A 353 9.23 1.06 -2.02
C GLY A 353 10.49 1.91 -2.05
N ALA A 354 10.34 3.23 -1.89
CA ALA A 354 11.47 4.14 -1.82
C ALA A 354 12.41 3.74 -0.67
N ARG A 355 13.68 3.55 -0.98
CA ARG A 355 14.69 3.24 0.03
C ARG A 355 14.90 4.45 0.93
N ILE A 356 14.77 4.23 2.24
CA ILE A 356 14.96 5.26 3.26
C ILE A 356 16.07 4.92 4.24
N ASN A 357 16.65 5.95 4.87
CA ASN A 357 17.49 5.79 6.05
C ASN A 357 16.65 5.90 7.35
N LEU A 358 17.31 5.85 8.51
CA LEU A 358 16.65 5.94 9.82
C LEU A 358 15.90 7.25 10.09
N LYS A 359 16.11 8.27 9.25
CA LYS A 359 15.43 9.57 9.30
C LYS A 359 14.38 9.73 8.19
N CYS A 360 14.06 8.64 7.50
CA CYS A 360 13.15 8.64 6.34
C CYS A 360 13.67 9.44 5.12
N GLU A 361 14.97 9.81 5.08
CA GLU A 361 15.59 10.46 3.93
C GLU A 361 15.83 9.43 2.82
N THR A 362 15.50 9.76 1.58
CA THR A 362 15.93 9.00 0.40
C THR A 362 17.38 9.35 0.03
N ASN A 363 17.90 8.76 -1.04
CA ASN A 363 19.20 9.19 -1.61
C ASN A 363 19.12 10.53 -2.37
N ILE A 364 17.92 11.10 -2.56
CA ILE A 364 17.71 12.39 -3.22
C ILE A 364 17.59 13.48 -2.17
N PRO A 365 18.38 14.55 -2.25
CA PRO A 365 18.34 15.63 -1.27
C PRO A 365 16.96 16.31 -1.20
N ASN A 366 16.50 16.62 0.01
CA ASN A 366 15.20 17.23 0.34
C ASN A 366 13.99 16.32 0.08
N LEU A 367 14.19 15.05 -0.27
CA LEU A 367 13.13 14.07 -0.53
C LEU A 367 13.09 13.00 0.57
N TYR A 368 11.91 12.81 1.14
CA TYR A 368 11.60 11.87 2.21
C TYR A 368 10.47 10.93 1.77
N ALA A 369 10.39 9.75 2.39
CA ALA A 369 9.25 8.85 2.18
C ALA A 369 8.83 8.21 3.51
N ALA A 370 7.52 7.95 3.68
CA ALA A 370 6.96 7.34 4.88
C ALA A 370 5.71 6.49 4.58
N GLY A 371 5.44 5.51 5.44
CA GLY A 371 4.39 4.53 5.27
C GLY A 371 4.66 3.62 4.07
N GLU A 372 3.64 3.02 3.50
CA GLU A 372 3.76 2.05 2.41
C GLU A 372 4.47 2.59 1.14
N ALA A 373 4.72 3.90 1.04
CA ALA A 373 5.55 4.48 -0.02
C ALA A 373 7.06 4.20 0.19
N ALA A 374 7.46 3.82 1.40
CA ALA A 374 8.84 3.50 1.78
C ALA A 374 9.03 1.99 1.93
N GLY A 375 10.22 1.50 1.57
CA GLY A 375 10.58 0.10 1.71
C GLY A 375 11.58 -0.15 2.85
N GLY A 376 11.71 -1.43 3.25
CA GLY A 376 12.74 -1.90 4.18
C GLY A 376 12.25 -2.24 5.60
N VAL A 377 11.13 -1.72 6.04
CA VAL A 377 10.60 -1.97 7.40
C VAL A 377 10.08 -3.40 7.56
N HIS A 378 9.34 -3.89 6.56
CA HIS A 378 8.57 -5.15 6.66
C HIS A 378 9.27 -6.37 6.04
N GLY A 379 10.38 -6.19 5.35
CA GLY A 379 11.08 -7.29 4.70
C GLY A 379 10.24 -7.97 3.61
N ALA A 380 10.25 -9.29 3.58
CA ALA A 380 9.59 -10.06 2.54
C ALA A 380 8.08 -10.31 2.79
N ASN A 381 7.58 -10.06 4.01
CA ASN A 381 6.16 -10.23 4.34
C ASN A 381 5.81 -9.46 5.61
N ARG A 382 4.79 -8.62 5.56
CA ARG A 382 4.40 -7.74 6.65
C ARG A 382 3.61 -8.49 7.73
N LEU A 383 4.01 -8.32 8.99
CA LEU A 383 3.23 -8.78 10.14
C LEU A 383 1.92 -7.98 10.23
N GLY A 384 0.79 -8.67 10.43
CA GLY A 384 -0.52 -8.01 10.63
C GLY A 384 -0.47 -6.99 11.77
N GLY A 385 -1.09 -5.82 11.60
CA GLY A 385 -1.08 -4.73 12.59
C GLY A 385 0.12 -3.77 12.52
N ASN A 386 1.25 -4.15 11.89
CA ASN A 386 2.43 -3.29 11.79
C ASN A 386 2.26 -2.11 10.80
N ALA A 387 1.39 -2.21 9.78
CA ALA A 387 1.23 -1.14 8.80
C ALA A 387 0.69 0.16 9.40
N LEU A 388 -0.32 0.07 10.29
CA LEU A 388 -0.85 1.26 10.95
C LEU A 388 0.19 1.88 11.90
N ALA A 389 0.95 1.04 12.64
CA ALA A 389 2.05 1.50 13.49
C ALA A 389 3.14 2.19 12.67
N GLU A 390 3.53 1.62 11.53
CA GLU A 390 4.49 2.19 10.60
C GLU A 390 4.10 3.61 10.17
N THR A 391 2.82 3.83 9.80
CA THR A 391 2.36 5.15 9.38
C THR A 391 2.62 6.21 10.44
N GLN A 392 2.48 5.89 11.72
CA GLN A 392 2.65 6.82 12.83
C GLN A 392 4.12 7.01 13.18
N VAL A 393 4.89 5.94 13.25
CA VAL A 393 6.31 5.98 13.60
C VAL A 393 7.11 6.71 12.51
N PHE A 394 7.01 6.25 11.27
CA PHE A 394 7.82 6.82 10.18
C PHE A 394 7.22 8.10 9.62
N GLY A 395 5.90 8.32 9.71
CA GLY A 395 5.30 9.61 9.43
C GLY A 395 5.87 10.71 10.34
N ARG A 396 5.93 10.45 11.67
CA ARG A 396 6.56 11.36 12.62
C ARG A 396 8.03 11.63 12.27
N ARG A 397 8.82 10.58 12.03
CA ARG A 397 10.25 10.73 11.73
C ARG A 397 10.51 11.52 10.44
N ALA A 398 9.73 11.27 9.39
CA ALA A 398 9.82 12.01 8.13
C ALA A 398 9.48 13.49 8.34
N GLY A 399 8.40 13.79 9.07
CA GLY A 399 7.99 15.16 9.40
C GLY A 399 9.06 15.92 10.17
N GLU A 400 9.63 15.31 11.23
CA GLU A 400 10.70 15.88 12.03
C GLU A 400 11.97 16.14 11.21
N ALA A 401 12.39 15.15 10.38
CA ALA A 401 13.59 15.29 9.57
C ALA A 401 13.43 16.35 8.47
N ALA A 402 12.29 16.34 7.77
CA ALA A 402 11.97 17.33 6.75
C ALA A 402 11.94 18.75 7.33
N ALA A 403 11.31 18.93 8.50
CA ALA A 403 11.24 20.22 9.19
C ALA A 403 12.63 20.74 9.60
N LYS A 404 13.49 19.87 10.15
CA LYS A 404 14.87 20.25 10.53
C LYS A 404 15.76 20.59 9.34
N ASN A 405 15.44 20.06 8.15
CA ASN A 405 16.17 20.32 6.92
C ASN A 405 15.65 21.55 6.15
N ALA A 406 14.37 21.83 6.17
CA ALA A 406 13.75 22.88 5.38
C ALA A 406 14.45 24.26 5.51
N PRO A 407 14.85 24.74 6.71
CA PRO A 407 15.58 26.01 6.82
C PRO A 407 16.99 26.00 6.21
N LYS A 408 17.53 24.83 5.88
CA LYS A 408 18.89 24.62 5.34
C LYS A 408 18.88 24.34 3.84
N SER A 409 17.69 24.23 3.25
CA SER A 409 17.53 23.92 1.83
C SER A 409 18.15 25.01 0.96
N ASN A 410 19.00 24.60 0.01
CA ASN A 410 19.69 25.46 -0.96
C ASN A 410 19.14 25.24 -2.38
N PHE A 411 17.87 24.88 -2.51
CA PHE A 411 17.22 24.66 -3.80
C PHE A 411 17.34 25.89 -4.71
N LYS A 412 17.71 25.67 -5.97
CA LYS A 412 17.76 26.70 -7.01
C LYS A 412 16.64 26.44 -8.00
N SER A 413 15.75 27.41 -8.18
CA SER A 413 14.63 27.26 -9.13
C SER A 413 15.09 26.85 -10.53
N ASN A 414 14.41 25.87 -11.10
CA ASN A 414 14.59 25.41 -12.49
C ASN A 414 13.25 25.51 -13.24
N PRO A 415 12.91 26.67 -13.82
CA PRO A 415 11.64 26.85 -14.54
C PRO A 415 11.47 25.91 -15.74
N ALA A 416 12.56 25.47 -16.37
CA ALA A 416 12.50 24.59 -17.54
C ALA A 416 11.87 23.24 -17.22
N SER A 417 12.09 22.68 -16.02
CA SER A 417 11.49 21.41 -15.61
C SER A 417 9.95 21.50 -15.52
N LEU A 418 9.41 22.64 -15.09
CA LEU A 418 7.98 22.88 -15.05
C LEU A 418 7.36 23.00 -16.45
N GLU A 419 8.04 23.73 -17.34
CA GLU A 419 7.59 23.90 -18.72
C GLU A 419 7.59 22.55 -19.48
N MET A 420 8.60 21.72 -19.27
CA MET A 420 8.67 20.38 -19.85
C MET A 420 7.52 19.48 -19.37
N GLU A 421 7.19 19.50 -18.09
CA GLU A 421 6.11 18.67 -17.56
C GLU A 421 4.74 19.16 -18.02
N GLU A 422 4.49 20.47 -18.05
CA GLU A 422 3.26 21.04 -18.60
C GLU A 422 3.08 20.68 -20.08
N GLU A 423 4.17 20.75 -20.87
CA GLU A 423 4.16 20.34 -22.27
C GLU A 423 3.92 18.84 -22.43
N ARG A 424 4.52 18.00 -21.57
CA ARG A 424 4.31 16.54 -21.56
C ARG A 424 2.83 16.21 -21.35
N ILE A 425 2.20 16.81 -20.33
CA ILE A 425 0.77 16.62 -20.03
C ILE A 425 -0.10 17.13 -21.21
N GLY A 426 0.23 18.29 -21.77
CA GLY A 426 -0.47 18.83 -22.92
C GLY A 426 -0.45 17.89 -24.14
N LYS A 427 0.64 17.15 -24.34
CA LYS A 427 0.78 16.17 -25.44
C LYS A 427 -0.02 14.89 -25.23
N LEU A 428 -0.55 14.63 -24.04
CA LEU A 428 -1.43 13.48 -23.80
C LEU A 428 -2.78 13.64 -24.50
N PHE A 429 -3.28 14.88 -24.66
CA PHE A 429 -4.54 15.16 -25.36
C PHE A 429 -4.36 14.93 -26.87
N ARG A 430 -4.93 13.84 -27.36
CA ARG A 430 -4.82 13.44 -28.77
C ARG A 430 -5.88 12.43 -29.16
N GLU A 431 -6.12 12.31 -30.45
CA GLU A 431 -6.83 11.16 -31.02
C GLU A 431 -5.91 9.92 -31.00
N GLY A 432 -6.49 8.76 -30.90
CA GLY A 432 -5.75 7.50 -30.81
C GLY A 432 -6.66 6.28 -30.92
N ASP A 433 -6.09 5.10 -30.68
CA ASP A 433 -6.78 3.82 -30.87
C ASP A 433 -7.29 3.21 -29.56
N TYR A 434 -6.68 3.57 -28.42
CA TYR A 434 -6.93 2.93 -27.13
C TYR A 434 -7.36 3.95 -26.08
N TYR A 435 -8.42 3.67 -25.36
CA TYR A 435 -8.71 4.42 -24.13
C TYR A 435 -7.81 3.94 -22.99
N PRO A 436 -7.34 4.83 -22.10
CA PRO A 436 -6.44 4.45 -21.00
C PRO A 436 -6.96 3.31 -20.12
N PHE A 437 -8.25 3.28 -19.81
CA PHE A 437 -8.86 2.23 -18.99
C PHE A 437 -8.71 0.83 -19.61
N GLN A 438 -8.77 0.70 -20.95
CA GLN A 438 -8.58 -0.58 -21.64
C GLN A 438 -7.17 -1.13 -21.45
N LEU A 439 -6.17 -0.24 -21.49
CA LEU A 439 -4.77 -0.62 -21.24
C LEU A 439 -4.51 -0.90 -19.75
N LYS A 440 -5.23 -0.25 -18.82
CA LYS A 440 -5.19 -0.59 -17.39
C LYS A 440 -5.71 -2.01 -17.15
N GLU A 441 -6.83 -2.38 -17.75
CA GLU A 441 -7.40 -3.73 -17.66
C GLU A 441 -6.42 -4.78 -18.26
N GLU A 442 -5.85 -4.51 -19.43
CA GLU A 442 -4.85 -5.38 -20.07
C GLU A 442 -3.61 -5.57 -19.17
N LEU A 443 -3.11 -4.49 -18.56
CA LEU A 443 -1.99 -4.55 -17.61
C LEU A 443 -2.34 -5.41 -16.39
N GLN A 444 -3.51 -5.20 -15.81
CA GLN A 444 -3.98 -5.95 -14.64
C GLN A 444 -4.09 -7.45 -14.95
N GLU A 445 -4.55 -7.82 -16.15
CA GLU A 445 -4.63 -9.22 -16.58
C GLU A 445 -3.23 -9.83 -16.72
N VAL A 446 -2.27 -9.14 -17.33
CA VAL A 446 -0.87 -9.59 -17.43
C VAL A 446 -0.29 -9.82 -16.04
N MET A 447 -0.46 -8.86 -15.14
CA MET A 447 0.08 -8.93 -13.77
C MET A 447 -0.56 -10.06 -12.96
N TRP A 448 -1.88 -10.30 -13.12
CA TRP A 448 -2.57 -11.38 -12.42
C TRP A 448 -2.11 -12.75 -12.89
N ASN A 449 -2.01 -12.94 -14.18
CA ASN A 449 -1.70 -14.26 -14.75
C ASN A 449 -0.24 -14.68 -14.57
N ASN A 450 0.71 -13.72 -14.55
CA ASN A 450 2.14 -14.05 -14.63
C ASN A 450 2.98 -13.52 -13.45
N VAL A 451 2.51 -12.52 -12.70
CA VAL A 451 3.32 -11.79 -11.70
C VAL A 451 2.68 -11.76 -10.32
N ALA A 452 1.50 -12.35 -10.13
CA ALA A 452 0.78 -12.31 -8.87
C ALA A 452 1.43 -13.20 -7.77
N ILE A 453 0.82 -14.32 -7.44
CA ILE A 453 1.16 -15.12 -6.24
C ILE A 453 2.19 -16.20 -6.57
N ILE A 454 1.98 -16.92 -7.66
CA ILE A 454 2.88 -17.99 -8.11
C ILE A 454 3.56 -17.51 -9.38
N ARG A 455 4.87 -17.42 -9.33
CA ARG A 455 5.72 -16.87 -10.39
C ARG A 455 6.66 -17.93 -10.92
N TRP A 456 7.04 -17.81 -12.19
CA TRP A 456 8.04 -18.69 -12.83
C TRP A 456 8.73 -17.92 -13.97
N GLU A 457 9.91 -18.34 -14.37
CA GLU A 457 10.78 -17.55 -15.25
C GLU A 457 10.12 -17.18 -16.57
N GLU A 458 9.50 -18.17 -17.26
CA GLU A 458 8.86 -17.91 -18.56
C GLU A 458 7.65 -16.98 -18.42
N GLY A 459 6.84 -17.13 -17.37
CA GLY A 459 5.71 -16.25 -17.09
C GLY A 459 6.16 -14.82 -16.82
N LEU A 460 7.20 -14.63 -16.00
CA LEU A 460 7.77 -13.31 -15.70
C LEU A 460 8.37 -12.66 -16.96
N LYS A 461 9.08 -13.41 -17.80
CA LYS A 461 9.62 -12.91 -19.07
C LYS A 461 8.52 -12.55 -20.06
N SER A 462 7.46 -13.36 -20.15
CA SER A 462 6.27 -13.05 -20.97
C SER A 462 5.62 -11.76 -20.48
N ALA A 463 5.38 -11.63 -19.16
CA ALA A 463 4.81 -10.41 -18.58
C ALA A 463 5.62 -9.17 -18.91
N LEU A 464 6.96 -9.24 -18.83
CA LEU A 464 7.83 -8.12 -19.17
C LEU A 464 7.67 -7.69 -20.64
N ASN A 465 7.57 -8.65 -21.56
CA ASN A 465 7.31 -8.37 -22.96
C ASN A 465 5.92 -7.74 -23.18
N ASP A 466 4.88 -8.27 -22.51
CA ASP A 466 3.51 -7.75 -22.64
C ASP A 466 3.40 -6.34 -22.04
N ILE A 467 4.08 -6.06 -20.93
CA ILE A 467 4.19 -4.71 -20.34
C ILE A 467 4.83 -3.73 -21.33
N HIS A 468 5.89 -4.14 -22.05
CA HIS A 468 6.51 -3.31 -23.10
C HIS A 468 5.55 -3.08 -24.27
N VAL A 469 4.77 -4.07 -24.68
CA VAL A 469 3.73 -3.90 -25.72
C VAL A 469 2.66 -2.90 -25.26
N ILE A 470 2.24 -2.96 -24.00
CA ILE A 470 1.29 -1.99 -23.43
C ILE A 470 1.91 -0.59 -23.44
N LYS A 471 3.18 -0.44 -23.07
CA LYS A 471 3.92 0.82 -23.11
C LYS A 471 3.96 1.42 -24.52
N ASP A 472 4.16 0.60 -25.56
CA ASP A 472 4.10 1.04 -26.96
C ASP A 472 2.67 1.48 -27.36
N LYS A 473 1.62 0.77 -26.88
CA LYS A 473 0.22 1.16 -27.12
C LYS A 473 -0.13 2.50 -26.46
N MET A 474 0.49 2.86 -25.33
CA MET A 474 0.28 4.14 -24.66
C MET A 474 0.60 5.34 -25.55
N ALA A 475 1.57 5.21 -26.47
CA ALA A 475 1.85 6.25 -27.47
C ALA A 475 0.66 6.55 -28.39
N ARG A 476 -0.33 5.66 -28.45
CA ARG A 476 -1.55 5.74 -29.28
C ARG A 476 -2.82 5.84 -28.43
N MET A 477 -2.71 6.29 -27.17
CA MET A 477 -3.86 6.56 -26.33
C MET A 477 -4.72 7.70 -26.90
N LYS A 478 -6.01 7.55 -26.75
CA LYS A 478 -7.03 8.54 -27.09
C LYS A 478 -7.47 9.29 -25.85
N LEU A 479 -7.15 10.58 -25.77
CA LEU A 479 -7.57 11.45 -24.67
C LEU A 479 -8.35 12.64 -25.24
N PRO A 480 -9.67 12.69 -25.02
CA PRO A 480 -10.47 13.84 -25.38
C PRO A 480 -10.15 15.04 -24.46
N GLU A 481 -10.16 16.22 -25.04
CA GLU A 481 -9.99 17.47 -24.30
C GLU A 481 -11.30 17.82 -23.57
N VAL A 482 -11.41 17.39 -22.32
CA VAL A 482 -12.53 17.69 -21.44
C VAL A 482 -12.02 18.52 -20.26
N ARG A 483 -12.67 19.63 -19.97
CA ARG A 483 -12.34 20.46 -18.80
C ARG A 483 -13.09 19.96 -17.56
N GLY A 484 -12.35 19.76 -16.48
CA GLY A 484 -12.86 19.33 -15.19
C GLY A 484 -13.23 17.85 -15.13
N TYR A 485 -12.77 17.17 -14.09
CA TYR A 485 -13.02 15.75 -13.82
C TYR A 485 -12.80 14.84 -15.04
N ASN A 486 -11.70 15.11 -15.79
CA ASN A 486 -11.35 14.32 -16.96
C ASN A 486 -10.78 12.95 -16.54
N GLN A 487 -11.67 11.95 -16.45
CA GLN A 487 -11.29 10.60 -16.06
C GLN A 487 -10.28 9.96 -17.01
N HIS A 488 -10.33 10.27 -18.31
CA HIS A 488 -9.37 9.77 -19.28
C HIS A 488 -7.95 10.30 -19.01
N LEU A 489 -7.84 11.56 -18.59
CA LEU A 489 -6.54 12.13 -18.20
C LEU A 489 -6.01 11.46 -16.93
N LEU A 490 -6.86 11.31 -15.92
CA LEU A 490 -6.49 10.62 -14.68
C LEU A 490 -6.04 9.20 -14.98
N ASP A 491 -6.83 8.43 -15.74
CA ASP A 491 -6.50 7.05 -16.11
C ASP A 491 -5.19 6.96 -16.92
N ALA A 492 -4.90 7.93 -17.78
CA ALA A 492 -3.65 7.96 -18.54
C ALA A 492 -2.42 8.20 -17.66
N LEU A 493 -2.52 9.18 -16.74
CA LEU A 493 -1.44 9.50 -15.81
C LEU A 493 -1.20 8.35 -14.81
N GLU A 494 -2.27 7.73 -14.31
CA GLU A 494 -2.17 6.55 -13.47
C GLU A 494 -1.57 5.35 -14.21
N LEU A 495 -1.96 5.13 -15.46
CA LEU A 495 -1.43 4.04 -16.28
C LEU A 495 0.08 4.18 -16.51
N GLU A 496 0.59 5.39 -16.72
CA GLU A 496 2.03 5.63 -16.82
C GLU A 496 2.77 5.12 -15.57
N ASN A 497 2.25 5.45 -14.38
CA ASN A 497 2.81 4.99 -13.12
C ASN A 497 2.65 3.46 -12.94
N MET A 498 1.46 2.92 -13.22
CA MET A 498 1.18 1.49 -13.09
C MET A 498 2.07 0.63 -13.99
N VAL A 499 2.30 1.03 -15.24
CA VAL A 499 3.18 0.32 -16.19
C VAL A 499 4.63 0.32 -15.68
N LEU A 500 5.12 1.45 -15.19
CA LEU A 500 6.46 1.56 -14.60
C LEU A 500 6.59 0.61 -13.39
N ILE A 501 5.63 0.64 -12.47
CA ILE A 501 5.69 -0.19 -11.27
C ILE A 501 5.54 -1.67 -11.60
N ALA A 502 4.67 -2.03 -12.54
CA ALA A 502 4.54 -3.41 -13.02
C ALA A 502 5.86 -3.94 -13.62
N GLU A 503 6.56 -3.11 -14.41
CA GLU A 503 7.88 -3.43 -14.93
C GLU A 503 8.90 -3.66 -13.80
N LEU A 504 8.96 -2.77 -12.79
CA LEU A 504 9.89 -2.88 -11.68
C LEU A 504 9.62 -4.09 -10.79
N VAL A 505 8.34 -4.39 -10.51
CA VAL A 505 7.93 -5.60 -9.77
C VAL A 505 8.37 -6.86 -10.53
N THR A 506 8.13 -6.89 -11.84
CA THR A 506 8.48 -8.04 -12.70
C THR A 506 10.00 -8.24 -12.80
N ARG A 507 10.76 -7.17 -13.00
CA ARG A 507 12.24 -7.20 -13.03
C ARG A 507 12.82 -7.68 -11.69
N SER A 508 12.34 -7.15 -10.57
CA SER A 508 12.77 -7.59 -9.24
C SER A 508 12.44 -9.07 -9.00
N ALA A 509 11.26 -9.52 -9.44
CA ALA A 509 10.84 -10.91 -9.32
C ALA A 509 11.70 -11.87 -10.18
N ILE A 510 12.17 -11.45 -11.35
CA ILE A 510 13.13 -12.20 -12.17
C ILE A 510 14.47 -12.34 -11.45
N ILE A 511 14.96 -11.24 -10.85
CA ILE A 511 16.28 -11.19 -10.19
C ILE A 511 16.31 -12.06 -8.91
N ARG A 512 15.18 -12.18 -8.19
CA ARG A 512 15.10 -13.00 -6.98
C ARG A 512 14.84 -14.46 -7.32
N GLU A 513 15.90 -15.24 -7.38
CA GLU A 513 15.86 -16.70 -7.67
C GLU A 513 15.71 -17.53 -6.38
N GLU A 514 14.71 -17.24 -5.59
CA GLU A 514 14.32 -17.97 -4.37
C GLU A 514 12.83 -17.77 -4.09
N SER A 515 12.29 -18.47 -3.09
CA SER A 515 10.99 -18.16 -2.49
C SER A 515 11.19 -17.68 -1.07
N ARG A 516 10.65 -16.46 -0.74
CA ARG A 516 10.78 -15.82 0.57
C ARG A 516 9.58 -14.92 0.86
N GLY A 517 8.89 -15.16 1.96
CA GLY A 517 7.74 -14.35 2.38
C GLY A 517 6.62 -14.35 1.33
N ALA A 518 6.27 -13.16 0.83
CA ALA A 518 5.22 -13.01 -0.17
C ALA A 518 5.67 -13.39 -1.60
N HIS A 519 6.96 -13.40 -1.87
CA HIS A 519 7.50 -13.78 -3.17
C HIS A 519 7.67 -15.30 -3.26
N TYR A 520 6.94 -15.93 -4.19
CA TYR A 520 7.03 -17.37 -4.45
C TYR A 520 7.36 -17.66 -5.92
N ARG A 521 8.43 -18.39 -6.15
CA ARG A 521 8.91 -18.87 -7.45
C ARG A 521 8.72 -20.38 -7.54
N ALA A 522 7.88 -20.85 -8.46
CA ALA A 522 7.65 -22.29 -8.67
C ALA A 522 8.91 -23.01 -9.16
N ASP A 523 9.76 -22.32 -9.90
CA ASP A 523 11.06 -22.79 -10.40
C ASP A 523 12.19 -22.68 -9.36
N PHE A 524 12.02 -21.89 -8.30
CA PHE A 524 12.93 -21.73 -7.15
C PHE A 524 12.15 -21.78 -5.83
N PRO A 525 11.52 -22.91 -5.45
CA PRO A 525 10.58 -22.97 -4.33
C PRO A 525 11.24 -22.85 -2.95
N GLU A 526 12.55 -22.95 -2.88
CA GLU A 526 13.33 -22.95 -1.64
C GLU A 526 13.75 -21.53 -1.24
N THR A 527 13.79 -21.26 0.07
CA THR A 527 14.44 -20.07 0.62
C THR A 527 15.94 -20.31 0.70
N ARG A 528 16.77 -19.37 0.21
CA ARG A 528 18.22 -19.52 0.14
C ARG A 528 18.93 -18.45 0.97
N ASP A 529 19.89 -18.84 1.81
CA ASP A 529 20.64 -17.90 2.65
C ASP A 529 21.49 -16.90 1.84
N GLU A 530 22.03 -17.31 0.70
CA GLU A 530 22.79 -16.45 -0.21
C GLU A 530 21.90 -15.35 -0.87
N CYS A 531 20.59 -15.56 -0.91
CA CYS A 531 19.60 -14.61 -1.40
C CYS A 531 19.01 -13.70 -0.31
N LYS A 532 19.48 -13.84 0.95
CA LYS A 532 19.09 -12.95 2.07
C LYS A 532 19.74 -11.57 1.90
N LYS A 533 19.26 -10.84 0.90
CA LYS A 533 19.71 -9.50 0.53
C LYS A 533 18.57 -8.75 -0.15
N SER A 534 18.43 -7.48 0.17
CA SER A 534 17.48 -6.62 -0.52
C SER A 534 17.96 -6.32 -1.94
N ILE A 535 17.02 -6.30 -2.89
CA ILE A 535 17.25 -5.87 -4.28
C ILE A 535 16.95 -4.38 -4.34
N VAL A 536 17.90 -3.60 -4.83
CA VAL A 536 17.74 -2.16 -5.05
C VAL A 536 17.86 -1.88 -6.54
N LEU A 537 16.85 -1.26 -7.09
CA LEU A 537 16.82 -0.75 -8.47
C LEU A 537 16.95 0.76 -8.48
N ASN A 538 17.60 1.31 -9.49
CA ASN A 538 17.66 2.74 -9.76
C ASN A 538 17.41 3.03 -11.25
N GLU A 539 17.17 4.29 -11.59
CA GLU A 539 16.84 4.73 -12.95
C GLU A 539 17.92 4.43 -13.99
N ASN A 540 19.19 4.28 -13.58
CA ASN A 540 20.30 3.89 -14.46
C ASN A 540 20.32 2.38 -14.76
N GLU A 541 19.26 1.66 -14.41
CA GLU A 541 19.11 0.20 -14.54
C GLU A 541 20.15 -0.61 -13.73
N ASP A 542 20.88 0.02 -12.83
CA ASP A 542 21.80 -0.66 -11.92
C ASP A 542 21.03 -1.48 -10.90
N VAL A 543 21.44 -2.73 -10.72
CA VAL A 543 20.95 -3.60 -9.66
C VAL A 543 21.98 -3.64 -8.54
N LYS A 544 21.59 -3.22 -7.35
CA LYS A 544 22.43 -3.31 -6.15
C LYS A 544 21.80 -4.30 -5.16
N PHE A 545 22.64 -4.95 -4.38
CA PHE A 545 22.21 -5.86 -3.33
C PHE A 545 22.68 -5.35 -1.98
N ILE A 546 21.75 -5.28 -1.02
CA ILE A 546 22.05 -4.94 0.38
C ILE A 546 21.89 -6.20 1.23
N LYS A 547 22.97 -6.71 1.79
CA LYS A 547 22.95 -7.88 2.68
C LYS A 547 22.15 -7.55 3.96
N ARG A 548 21.29 -8.48 4.37
CA ARG A 548 20.43 -8.36 5.56
C ARG A 548 20.81 -9.36 6.65
#